data_9cc4f8cd8636039cea3f24a9eee0b204
#
_entry.id   9cc4f8cd8636039cea3f24a9eee0b204
#
_cell.length_a   1.000
_cell.length_b   1.000
_cell.length_c   1.000
_cell.angle_alpha   90.00
_cell.angle_beta   90.00
_cell.angle_gamma   90.00
#
_symmetry.space_group_name_H-M   'P 1'
#
loop_
_entity.id
_entity.type
_entity.pdbx_description
1 polymer ?
#
loop_
_entity_poly.entity_id
_entity_poly.type
_entity_poly.pdbx_seq_one_letter_code
_entity_poly.pdbx_strand_id
1 'polypeptide(L)'
;MKEACHRGLQRGLMGGLAALIVASLWWVWHWQLTSETREALSHAESRLALYSSSLEGALQRFTYLPGLMARQPLVRNALEGDGASLEERVNVHLARVAERSGAEAIYLMDTRGETLAASNYDSPQNFIGHRYHYRPYFIEAMRGRQGEFFAVGSTTGRPGYFVSAPVYASDDARRIVGALAVKVSLESLQEDWRQADEKVFLTDANGIVILSSRPAWRFRRLGSLDSGALATIRSQRQFIGNPLAPLGHRLADGSLLIGSAGIGERFFTQANPQGTLGWTMHYLVPVRPLYVSARNAVLAGIAVWMTLVLLGLWLRERQQRLRLRLREASIMREANERLETRVAERTRELESAQAELVQAGKLAALGTMAAGIAHELNQPLAGIRTYAASGARLLERGRQEAAADNFQRIQTLSDRLATLIRQLKLFARKGGAREPVDLLARLDFVLELLGDRLSRQNIALHLDLPSEEARPVWVAGDDIAWSNC
;
A
#
# COMPACT_ATOMS: atom_id res chain seq x y z
N MET A 1 -35.14 11.22 19.72
CA MET A 1 -34.73 12.22 18.71
C MET A 1 -33.22 12.22 18.43
N LYS A 2 -32.34 12.21 19.42
CA LYS A 2 -30.86 12.20 19.22
C LYS A 2 -30.34 10.98 18.45
N GLU A 3 -30.87 9.79 18.67
CA GLU A 3 -30.41 8.56 17.95
C GLU A 3 -30.83 8.51 16.46
N ALA A 4 -31.97 9.09 16.10
CA ALA A 4 -32.41 9.18 14.71
C ALA A 4 -31.57 10.16 13.91
N CYS A 5 -31.19 11.29 14.52
CA CYS A 5 -30.26 12.27 13.93
C CYS A 5 -28.86 11.69 13.74
N HIS A 6 -28.36 10.91 14.69
CA HIS A 6 -27.03 10.26 14.62
C HIS A 6 -26.97 9.18 13.53
N ARG A 7 -28.05 8.41 13.35
CA ARG A 7 -28.15 7.42 12.25
C ARG A 7 -28.27 8.08 10.89
N GLY A 8 -28.96 9.22 10.78
CA GLY A 8 -29.03 10.03 9.56
C GLY A 8 -27.66 10.58 9.13
N LEU A 9 -26.90 11.13 10.08
CA LEU A 9 -25.56 11.66 9.86
C LEU A 9 -24.56 10.56 9.44
N GLN A 10 -24.64 9.38 10.05
CA GLN A 10 -23.79 8.24 9.68
C GLN A 10 -24.10 7.73 8.28
N ARG A 11 -25.37 7.65 7.88
CA ARG A 11 -25.78 7.27 6.51
C ARG A 11 -25.30 8.28 5.48
N GLY A 12 -25.36 9.59 5.78
CA GLY A 12 -24.86 10.65 4.94
C GLY A 12 -23.34 10.56 4.74
N LEU A 13 -22.59 10.34 5.81
CA LEU A 13 -21.12 10.13 5.75
C LEU A 13 -20.72 8.90 4.95
N MET A 14 -21.42 7.78 5.13
CA MET A 14 -21.16 6.55 4.35
C MET A 14 -21.49 6.76 2.87
N GLY A 15 -22.60 7.44 2.54
CA GLY A 15 -22.93 7.80 1.16
C GLY A 15 -21.90 8.73 0.53
N GLY A 16 -21.42 9.73 1.27
CA GLY A 16 -20.35 10.63 0.83
C GLY A 16 -19.02 9.90 0.56
N LEU A 17 -18.64 8.98 1.45
CA LEU A 17 -17.44 8.17 1.26
C LEU A 17 -17.55 7.26 0.03
N ALA A 18 -18.69 6.60 -0.16
CA ALA A 18 -18.93 5.76 -1.34
C ALA A 18 -18.87 6.57 -2.64
N ALA A 19 -19.46 7.75 -2.68
CA ALA A 19 -19.40 8.67 -3.81
C ALA A 19 -17.95 9.10 -4.11
N LEU A 20 -17.16 9.40 -3.09
CA LEU A 20 -15.75 9.77 -3.22
C LEU A 20 -14.91 8.62 -3.76
N ILE A 21 -15.14 7.38 -3.31
CA ILE A 21 -14.47 6.18 -3.82
C ILE A 21 -14.78 6.01 -5.31
N VAL A 22 -16.07 6.04 -5.69
CA VAL A 22 -16.48 5.91 -7.09
C VAL A 22 -15.88 7.00 -7.96
N ALA A 23 -15.93 8.25 -7.52
CA ALA A 23 -15.36 9.39 -8.26
C ALA A 23 -13.84 9.26 -8.43
N SER A 24 -13.12 8.83 -7.38
CA SER A 24 -11.67 8.63 -7.46
C SER A 24 -11.29 7.49 -8.41
N LEU A 25 -12.02 6.37 -8.39
CA LEU A 25 -11.77 5.25 -9.30
C LEU A 25 -12.11 5.61 -10.75
N TRP A 26 -13.20 6.35 -10.97
CA TRP A 26 -13.55 6.89 -12.28
C TRP A 26 -12.48 7.84 -12.79
N TRP A 27 -11.98 8.73 -11.93
CA TRP A 27 -10.90 9.65 -12.28
C TRP A 27 -9.60 8.91 -12.63
N VAL A 28 -9.22 7.89 -11.84
CA VAL A 28 -8.04 7.03 -12.12
C VAL A 28 -8.19 6.35 -13.48
N TRP A 29 -9.37 5.75 -13.75
CA TRP A 29 -9.65 5.13 -15.05
C TRP A 29 -9.47 6.12 -16.20
N HIS A 30 -10.13 7.27 -16.10
CA HIS A 30 -10.13 8.27 -17.16
C HIS A 30 -8.74 8.87 -17.38
N TRP A 31 -8.04 9.19 -16.29
CA TRP A 31 -6.68 9.74 -16.35
C TRP A 31 -5.70 8.73 -16.95
N GLN A 32 -5.71 7.48 -16.48
CA GLN A 32 -4.84 6.43 -16.98
C GLN A 32 -5.06 6.16 -18.47
N LEU A 33 -6.34 6.01 -18.88
CA LEU A 33 -6.67 5.76 -20.28
C LEU A 33 -6.26 6.92 -21.18
N THR A 34 -6.53 8.17 -20.78
CA THR A 34 -6.19 9.34 -21.59
C THR A 34 -4.69 9.60 -21.65
N SER A 35 -3.99 9.39 -20.54
CA SER A 35 -2.53 9.55 -20.45
C SER A 35 -1.82 8.54 -21.33
N GLU A 36 -2.12 7.25 -21.15
CA GLU A 36 -1.50 6.19 -21.96
C GLU A 36 -1.84 6.28 -23.44
N THR A 37 -3.10 6.63 -23.75
CA THR A 37 -3.50 6.82 -25.16
C THR A 37 -2.72 7.95 -25.79
N ARG A 38 -2.53 9.07 -25.10
CA ARG A 38 -1.76 10.21 -25.61
C ARG A 38 -0.28 9.84 -25.82
N GLU A 39 0.31 9.16 -24.85
CA GLU A 39 1.70 8.71 -24.92
C GLU A 39 1.88 7.70 -26.07
N ALA A 40 1.01 6.70 -26.19
CA ALA A 40 1.06 5.72 -27.25
C ALA A 40 0.89 6.35 -28.66
N LEU A 41 0.01 7.35 -28.80
CA LEU A 41 -0.15 8.08 -30.04
C LEU A 41 1.04 8.98 -30.38
N SER A 42 1.67 9.60 -29.39
CA SER A 42 2.91 10.39 -29.59
C SER A 42 4.08 9.50 -30.01
N HIS A 43 4.20 8.32 -29.40
CA HIS A 43 5.17 7.30 -29.85
C HIS A 43 4.87 6.82 -31.29
N ALA A 44 3.60 6.59 -31.58
CA ALA A 44 3.15 6.19 -32.91
C ALA A 44 3.51 7.25 -33.96
N GLU A 45 3.35 8.53 -33.68
CA GLU A 45 3.72 9.63 -34.57
C GLU A 45 5.24 9.64 -34.85
N SER A 46 6.06 9.49 -33.80
CA SER A 46 7.52 9.43 -33.93
C SER A 46 7.96 8.22 -34.76
N ARG A 47 7.37 7.06 -34.53
CA ARG A 47 7.63 5.83 -35.30
C ARG A 47 7.17 5.97 -36.74
N LEU A 48 5.98 6.55 -36.94
CA LEU A 48 5.45 6.81 -38.28
C LEU A 48 6.38 7.72 -39.12
N ALA A 49 6.94 8.78 -38.53
CA ALA A 49 7.91 9.65 -39.19
C ALA A 49 9.16 8.87 -39.60
N LEU A 50 9.67 7.99 -38.73
CA LEU A 50 10.83 7.15 -39.03
C LEU A 50 10.59 6.20 -40.20
N TYR A 51 9.43 5.47 -40.19
CA TYR A 51 9.07 4.55 -41.27
C TYR A 51 8.79 5.28 -42.59
N SER A 52 8.20 6.47 -42.52
CA SER A 52 7.99 7.33 -43.67
C SER A 52 9.32 7.73 -44.33
N SER A 53 10.26 8.16 -43.52
CA SER A 53 11.63 8.52 -44.01
C SER A 53 12.36 7.31 -44.56
N SER A 54 12.24 6.14 -43.93
CA SER A 54 12.81 4.88 -44.43
C SER A 54 12.27 4.48 -45.80
N LEU A 55 10.93 4.56 -45.95
CA LEU A 55 10.27 4.30 -47.24
C LEU A 55 10.72 5.27 -48.31
N GLU A 56 10.74 6.57 -48.02
CA GLU A 56 11.17 7.61 -48.95
C GLU A 56 12.64 7.37 -49.39
N GLY A 57 13.53 7.09 -48.44
CA GLY A 57 14.91 6.78 -48.77
C GLY A 57 15.09 5.52 -49.62
N ALA A 58 14.24 4.49 -49.36
CA ALA A 58 14.23 3.27 -50.17
C ALA A 58 13.76 3.53 -51.62
N LEU A 59 12.76 4.37 -51.82
CA LEU A 59 12.22 4.71 -53.12
C LEU A 59 13.14 5.65 -53.89
N GLN A 60 13.66 6.69 -53.25
CA GLN A 60 14.54 7.70 -53.89
C GLN A 60 15.76 7.10 -54.54
N ARG A 61 16.36 6.05 -53.98
CA ARG A 61 17.51 5.34 -54.57
C ARG A 61 17.27 4.86 -55.99
N PHE A 62 16.00 4.57 -56.35
CA PHE A 62 15.67 4.01 -57.65
C PHE A 62 15.01 5.01 -58.59
N THR A 63 14.53 6.14 -58.06
CA THR A 63 13.77 7.13 -58.87
C THR A 63 14.58 7.71 -60.01
N TYR A 64 15.88 7.93 -59.85
CA TYR A 64 16.77 8.50 -60.92
C TYR A 64 17.34 7.44 -61.87
N LEU A 65 17.34 6.15 -61.48
CA LEU A 65 18.02 5.09 -62.19
C LEU A 65 17.48 4.91 -63.65
N PRO A 66 16.16 4.84 -63.88
CA PRO A 66 15.65 4.74 -65.27
C PRO A 66 16.10 5.89 -66.12
N GLY A 67 16.10 7.14 -65.64
CA GLY A 67 16.51 8.32 -66.38
C GLY A 67 17.96 8.33 -66.76
N LEU A 68 18.86 7.85 -65.89
CA LEU A 68 20.27 7.69 -66.18
C LEU A 68 20.55 6.62 -67.24
N MET A 69 19.89 5.49 -67.11
CA MET A 69 20.05 4.37 -68.02
C MET A 69 19.45 4.65 -69.41
N ALA A 70 18.28 5.29 -69.44
CA ALA A 70 17.63 5.67 -70.70
C ALA A 70 18.49 6.54 -71.62
N ARG A 71 19.47 7.29 -71.06
CA ARG A 71 20.38 8.14 -71.82
C ARG A 71 21.64 7.41 -72.35
N GLN A 72 21.83 6.15 -71.98
CA GLN A 72 23.01 5.38 -72.41
C GLN A 72 22.88 4.98 -73.88
N PRO A 73 23.96 5.18 -74.70
CA PRO A 73 23.93 4.83 -76.10
C PRO A 73 23.54 3.34 -76.36
N LEU A 74 24.00 2.42 -75.52
CA LEU A 74 23.71 1.02 -75.62
C LEU A 74 22.19 0.76 -75.56
N VAL A 75 21.48 1.43 -74.64
CA VAL A 75 20.04 1.27 -74.43
C VAL A 75 19.22 1.88 -75.57
N ARG A 76 19.63 3.05 -76.07
CA ARG A 76 19.02 3.70 -77.23
C ARG A 76 19.15 2.87 -78.48
N ASN A 77 20.43 2.47 -78.80
CA ASN A 77 20.68 1.70 -80.00
C ASN A 77 19.91 0.36 -80.06
N ALA A 78 19.61 -0.23 -78.94
CA ALA A 78 18.78 -1.44 -78.88
C ALA A 78 17.32 -1.21 -79.32
N LEU A 79 16.82 0.02 -79.22
CA LEU A 79 15.49 0.40 -79.68
C LEU A 79 15.45 0.89 -81.13
N GLU A 80 16.64 1.36 -81.69
CA GLU A 80 16.73 1.92 -82.98
C GLU A 80 17.38 0.96 -83.99
N GLY A 81 18.11 -0.07 -83.54
CA GLY A 81 18.80 -1.02 -84.40
C GLY A 81 18.33 -2.44 -84.32
N ASP A 82 18.33 -3.14 -85.41
CA ASP A 82 18.00 -4.57 -85.48
C ASP A 82 19.28 -5.43 -85.33
N GLY A 83 19.29 -6.25 -84.30
CA GLY A 83 20.37 -7.24 -84.14
C GLY A 83 20.39 -7.99 -82.82
N ALA A 84 20.20 -9.34 -82.87
CA ALA A 84 20.20 -10.21 -81.69
C ALA A 84 21.45 -10.07 -80.81
N SER A 85 22.60 -9.75 -81.40
CA SER A 85 23.85 -9.50 -80.64
C SER A 85 23.80 -8.23 -79.75
N LEU A 86 23.00 -7.24 -80.17
CA LEU A 86 22.79 -6.02 -79.42
C LEU A 86 21.83 -6.26 -78.21
N GLU A 87 20.78 -7.03 -78.43
CA GLU A 87 19.84 -7.43 -77.39
C GLU A 87 20.54 -8.22 -76.29
N GLU A 88 21.39 -9.18 -76.62
CA GLU A 88 22.14 -9.94 -75.64
C GLU A 88 23.08 -9.04 -74.83
N ARG A 89 23.79 -8.11 -75.46
CA ARG A 89 24.66 -7.15 -74.78
C ARG A 89 23.89 -6.24 -73.82
N VAL A 90 22.68 -5.81 -74.23
CA VAL A 90 21.80 -5.00 -73.34
C VAL A 90 21.28 -5.83 -72.16
N ASN A 91 20.84 -7.07 -72.40
CA ASN A 91 20.43 -7.98 -71.31
C ASN A 91 21.51 -8.13 -70.25
N VAL A 92 22.73 -8.46 -70.63
CA VAL A 92 23.89 -8.59 -69.73
C VAL A 92 24.19 -7.28 -69.00
N HIS A 93 24.07 -6.14 -69.70
CA HIS A 93 24.27 -4.81 -69.11
C HIS A 93 23.20 -4.51 -68.05
N LEU A 94 21.92 -4.73 -68.40
CA LEU A 94 20.78 -4.54 -67.48
C LEU A 94 20.90 -5.45 -66.25
N ALA A 95 21.30 -6.71 -66.41
CA ALA A 95 21.52 -7.66 -65.34
C ALA A 95 22.59 -7.16 -64.37
N ARG A 96 23.75 -6.70 -64.86
CA ARG A 96 24.82 -6.16 -64.03
C ARG A 96 24.39 -4.92 -63.26
N VAL A 97 23.59 -4.04 -63.88
CA VAL A 97 23.09 -2.84 -63.20
C VAL A 97 22.04 -3.22 -62.16
N ALA A 98 21.17 -4.14 -62.44
CA ALA A 98 20.16 -4.62 -61.48
C ALA A 98 20.81 -5.22 -60.26
N GLU A 99 21.82 -6.08 -60.42
CA GLU A 99 22.58 -6.68 -59.32
C GLU A 99 23.27 -5.60 -58.46
N ARG A 100 23.94 -4.64 -59.07
CA ARG A 100 24.68 -3.57 -58.34
C ARG A 100 23.77 -2.57 -57.66
N SER A 101 22.63 -2.26 -58.26
CA SER A 101 21.66 -1.31 -57.70
C SER A 101 20.73 -1.94 -56.65
N GLY A 102 20.59 -3.26 -56.62
CA GLY A 102 19.60 -3.98 -55.83
C GLY A 102 18.18 -3.88 -56.44
N ALA A 103 18.03 -3.53 -57.72
CA ALA A 103 16.75 -3.56 -58.42
C ALA A 103 16.35 -5.02 -58.67
N GLU A 104 15.05 -5.34 -58.46
CA GLU A 104 14.53 -6.69 -58.76
C GLU A 104 14.63 -7.03 -60.22
N ALA A 105 14.31 -6.05 -61.07
CA ALA A 105 14.48 -6.18 -62.52
C ALA A 105 14.57 -4.82 -63.22
N ILE A 106 15.28 -4.77 -64.36
CA ILE A 106 15.35 -3.62 -65.25
C ILE A 106 15.01 -4.14 -66.63
N TYR A 107 14.14 -3.47 -67.36
CA TYR A 107 13.71 -3.91 -68.66
C TYR A 107 13.42 -2.73 -69.62
N LEU A 108 13.66 -2.99 -70.89
CA LEU A 108 13.53 -2.05 -71.96
C LEU A 108 12.35 -2.41 -72.86
N MET A 109 11.45 -1.45 -73.10
CA MET A 109 10.24 -1.62 -73.88
C MET A 109 10.25 -0.72 -75.13
N ASP A 110 9.70 -1.24 -76.23
CA ASP A 110 9.45 -0.45 -77.42
C ASP A 110 8.23 0.49 -77.26
N THR A 111 7.93 1.27 -78.32
CA THR A 111 6.77 2.19 -78.32
C THR A 111 5.42 1.50 -78.21
N ARG A 112 5.31 0.18 -78.41
CA ARG A 112 4.10 -0.63 -78.23
C ARG A 112 4.02 -1.26 -76.84
N GLY A 113 5.05 -1.01 -76.00
CA GLY A 113 5.17 -1.58 -74.66
C GLY A 113 5.62 -3.05 -74.66
N GLU A 114 6.16 -3.57 -75.73
CA GLU A 114 6.79 -4.89 -75.80
C GLU A 114 8.20 -4.84 -75.24
N THR A 115 8.51 -5.76 -74.36
CA THR A 115 9.85 -5.81 -73.75
C THR A 115 10.83 -6.47 -74.68
N LEU A 116 11.85 -5.73 -75.09
CA LEU A 116 12.91 -6.19 -76.01
C LEU A 116 14.12 -6.75 -75.26
N ALA A 117 14.43 -6.17 -74.08
CA ALA A 117 15.53 -6.59 -73.25
C ALA A 117 15.17 -6.52 -71.78
N ALA A 118 15.74 -7.43 -70.97
CA ALA A 118 15.50 -7.47 -69.53
C ALA A 118 16.71 -8.01 -68.76
N SER A 119 16.90 -7.50 -67.53
CA SER A 119 17.94 -7.97 -66.60
C SER A 119 17.76 -9.44 -66.16
N ASN A 120 16.51 -9.95 -66.17
CA ASN A 120 16.15 -11.31 -65.83
C ASN A 120 15.94 -12.22 -67.04
N TYR A 121 16.68 -11.96 -68.13
CA TYR A 121 16.58 -12.64 -69.42
C TYR A 121 16.80 -14.16 -69.34
N ASP A 122 17.57 -14.59 -68.40
CA ASP A 122 17.93 -15.99 -68.10
C ASP A 122 16.94 -16.71 -67.18
N SER A 123 15.99 -15.96 -66.64
CA SER A 123 15.00 -16.50 -65.70
C SER A 123 13.82 -17.14 -66.45
N PRO A 124 13.23 -18.22 -65.88
CA PRO A 124 11.95 -18.79 -66.42
C PRO A 124 10.81 -17.78 -66.45
N GLN A 125 10.87 -16.78 -65.61
CA GLN A 125 9.86 -15.70 -65.50
C GLN A 125 10.42 -14.38 -66.05
N ASN A 126 11.19 -14.46 -67.17
CA ASN A 126 11.75 -13.23 -67.77
C ASN A 126 10.66 -12.34 -68.38
N PHE A 127 11.00 -11.07 -68.61
CA PHE A 127 10.07 -10.07 -69.13
C PHE A 127 10.08 -9.93 -70.68
N ILE A 128 11.01 -10.52 -71.36
CA ILE A 128 11.17 -10.40 -72.81
C ILE A 128 9.93 -10.93 -73.54
N GLY A 129 9.44 -10.21 -74.54
CA GLY A 129 8.26 -10.49 -75.30
C GLY A 129 6.89 -10.20 -74.63
N HIS A 130 6.94 -9.83 -73.32
CA HIS A 130 5.73 -9.42 -72.61
C HIS A 130 5.39 -7.96 -72.90
N ARG A 131 4.05 -7.64 -72.97
CA ARG A 131 3.54 -6.30 -73.24
C ARG A 131 2.95 -5.63 -72.03
N TYR A 132 3.41 -4.41 -71.73
CA TYR A 132 3.02 -3.61 -70.55
C TYR A 132 2.41 -2.24 -70.93
N HIS A 133 1.92 -2.06 -72.16
CA HIS A 133 1.34 -0.82 -72.68
C HIS A 133 0.20 -0.26 -71.82
N TYR A 134 -0.50 -1.11 -71.04
CA TYR A 134 -1.62 -0.74 -70.17
C TYR A 134 -1.16 -0.23 -68.78
N ARG A 135 0.11 -0.35 -68.47
CA ARG A 135 0.68 0.06 -67.17
C ARG A 135 0.89 1.58 -67.07
N PRO A 136 0.45 2.26 -65.99
CA PRO A 136 0.60 3.70 -65.81
C PRO A 136 2.03 4.16 -65.98
N TYR A 137 3.01 3.46 -65.45
CA TYR A 137 4.42 3.84 -65.60
C TYR A 137 4.86 3.88 -67.06
N PHE A 138 4.41 2.96 -67.89
CA PHE A 138 4.73 2.99 -69.32
C PHE A 138 4.00 4.16 -70.03
N ILE A 139 2.70 4.36 -69.75
CA ILE A 139 1.91 5.45 -70.33
C ILE A 139 2.53 6.81 -70.03
N GLU A 140 3.01 7.03 -68.79
CA GLU A 140 3.64 8.26 -68.42
C GLU A 140 5.01 8.44 -69.11
N ALA A 141 5.80 7.37 -69.24
CA ALA A 141 7.04 7.42 -70.00
C ALA A 141 6.83 7.79 -71.47
N MET A 142 5.78 7.22 -72.13
CA MET A 142 5.45 7.59 -73.52
C MET A 142 4.91 9.02 -73.69
N ARG A 143 4.53 9.68 -72.55
CA ARG A 143 4.15 11.10 -72.52
C ARG A 143 5.37 12.02 -72.24
N GLY A 144 6.58 11.44 -72.18
CA GLY A 144 7.81 12.17 -71.85
C GLY A 144 8.03 12.47 -70.35
N ARG A 145 7.27 11.84 -69.48
CA ARG A 145 7.35 11.99 -68.05
C ARG A 145 7.91 10.74 -67.38
N GLN A 146 8.48 10.91 -66.24
CA GLN A 146 8.81 9.78 -65.37
C GLN A 146 7.50 9.14 -64.89
N GLY A 147 7.41 7.81 -64.99
CA GLY A 147 6.24 7.06 -64.49
C GLY A 147 6.56 6.28 -63.23
N GLU A 148 5.68 6.34 -62.29
CA GLU A 148 5.78 5.62 -61.01
C GLU A 148 4.48 4.82 -60.76
N PHE A 149 4.60 3.59 -60.32
CA PHE A 149 3.43 2.75 -60.12
C PHE A 149 3.73 1.56 -59.17
N PHE A 150 2.83 1.25 -58.28
CA PHE A 150 2.90 0.01 -57.49
C PHE A 150 1.89 -1.00 -58.01
N ALA A 151 2.37 -2.21 -58.25
CA ALA A 151 1.47 -3.29 -58.70
C ALA A 151 2.02 -4.67 -58.35
N VAL A 152 1.15 -5.67 -58.44
CA VAL A 152 1.54 -7.07 -58.54
C VAL A 152 2.02 -7.30 -59.97
N GLY A 153 3.24 -7.81 -60.11
CA GLY A 153 3.82 -8.14 -61.41
C GLY A 153 2.97 -9.21 -62.15
N SER A 154 2.50 -8.88 -63.37
CA SER A 154 1.70 -9.81 -64.16
C SER A 154 2.45 -11.05 -64.63
N THR A 155 3.77 -10.99 -64.72
CA THR A 155 4.66 -12.08 -65.11
C THR A 155 5.20 -12.86 -63.92
N THR A 156 5.61 -12.15 -62.83
CA THR A 156 6.26 -12.79 -61.67
C THR A 156 5.29 -13.09 -60.52
N GLY A 157 4.09 -12.53 -60.53
CA GLY A 157 3.16 -12.60 -59.38
C GLY A 157 3.64 -11.87 -58.11
N ARG A 158 4.82 -11.25 -58.15
CA ARG A 158 5.41 -10.56 -57.01
C ARG A 158 5.08 -9.07 -57.03
N PRO A 159 4.70 -8.47 -55.92
CA PRO A 159 4.47 -7.04 -55.82
C PRO A 159 5.77 -6.29 -56.00
N GLY A 160 5.69 -5.12 -56.59
CA GLY A 160 6.85 -4.26 -56.74
C GLY A 160 6.46 -2.80 -57.03
N TYR A 161 7.38 -1.92 -56.73
CA TYR A 161 7.35 -0.52 -57.15
C TYR A 161 8.06 -0.40 -58.48
N PHE A 162 7.41 0.19 -59.47
CA PHE A 162 7.90 0.37 -60.83
C PHE A 162 8.16 1.83 -61.07
N VAL A 163 9.37 2.15 -61.55
CA VAL A 163 9.74 3.47 -61.99
C VAL A 163 10.22 3.39 -63.45
N SER A 164 9.80 4.31 -64.28
CA SER A 164 10.20 4.33 -65.66
C SER A 164 10.64 5.71 -66.15
N ALA A 165 11.40 5.71 -67.21
CA ALA A 165 11.77 6.93 -67.91
C ALA A 165 11.62 6.71 -69.44
N PRO A 166 11.30 7.77 -70.20
CA PRO A 166 11.32 7.74 -71.64
C PRO A 166 12.73 7.56 -72.19
N VAL A 167 12.86 6.79 -73.26
CA VAL A 167 14.07 6.69 -74.06
C VAL A 167 13.88 7.51 -75.32
N TYR A 168 14.72 8.50 -75.49
CA TYR A 168 14.66 9.39 -76.67
C TYR A 168 15.60 8.91 -77.78
N ALA A 169 15.21 9.18 -78.99
CA ALA A 169 16.04 8.87 -80.20
C ALA A 169 17.41 9.56 -80.15
N SER A 170 18.35 8.96 -80.84
CA SER A 170 19.73 9.53 -80.96
C SER A 170 19.80 10.79 -81.82
N ASP A 171 18.89 10.86 -82.76
CA ASP A 171 18.84 11.99 -83.76
C ASP A 171 17.87 13.11 -83.34
N ASP A 172 16.89 12.81 -82.48
CA ASP A 172 15.86 13.76 -82.04
C ASP A 172 15.52 13.57 -80.56
N ALA A 173 15.99 14.50 -79.72
CA ALA A 173 15.70 14.47 -78.29
C ALA A 173 14.21 14.68 -77.90
N ARG A 174 13.35 14.90 -78.90
CA ARG A 174 11.87 14.96 -78.68
C ARG A 174 11.14 13.70 -79.09
N ARG A 175 11.79 12.84 -79.89
CA ARG A 175 11.16 11.58 -80.39
C ARG A 175 11.42 10.47 -79.39
N ILE A 176 10.36 9.98 -78.77
CA ILE A 176 10.41 8.85 -77.84
C ILE A 176 10.39 7.55 -78.67
N VAL A 177 11.39 6.69 -78.45
CA VAL A 177 11.55 5.40 -79.14
C VAL A 177 11.23 4.21 -78.24
N GLY A 178 11.01 4.44 -76.97
CA GLY A 178 10.60 3.43 -76.00
C GLY A 178 10.64 3.89 -74.57
N ALA A 179 10.58 2.99 -73.65
CA ALA A 179 10.65 3.26 -72.21
C ALA A 179 11.55 2.23 -71.48
N LEU A 180 12.34 2.71 -70.56
CA LEU A 180 13.08 1.84 -69.65
C LEU A 180 12.42 1.85 -68.29
N ALA A 181 12.13 0.68 -67.76
CA ALA A 181 11.50 0.50 -66.42
C ALA A 181 12.41 -0.26 -65.48
N VAL A 182 12.36 0.16 -64.21
CA VAL A 182 13.01 -0.50 -63.08
C VAL A 182 11.93 -0.99 -62.14
N LYS A 183 11.95 -2.27 -61.81
CA LYS A 183 11.13 -2.90 -60.76
C LYS A 183 11.96 -3.00 -59.49
N VAL A 184 11.36 -2.54 -58.39
CA VAL A 184 11.96 -2.55 -57.08
C VAL A 184 11.13 -3.41 -56.14
N SER A 185 11.74 -4.34 -55.44
CA SER A 185 11.12 -5.09 -54.37
C SER A 185 11.13 -4.26 -53.07
N LEU A 186 10.00 -4.19 -52.41
CA LEU A 186 9.86 -3.57 -51.11
C LEU A 186 9.69 -4.63 -49.97
N GLU A 187 10.01 -5.89 -50.29
CA GLU A 187 9.86 -6.99 -49.34
C GLU A 187 10.83 -6.88 -48.14
N SER A 188 12.04 -6.39 -48.37
CA SER A 188 13.01 -6.16 -47.27
C SER A 188 12.47 -5.16 -46.23
N LEU A 189 11.90 -4.05 -46.71
CA LEU A 189 11.31 -3.04 -45.84
C LEU A 189 10.13 -3.63 -45.03
N GLN A 190 9.30 -4.46 -45.68
CA GLN A 190 8.21 -5.12 -45.02
C GLN A 190 8.67 -6.16 -43.99
N GLU A 191 9.76 -6.84 -44.28
CA GLU A 191 10.39 -7.80 -43.36
C GLU A 191 10.97 -7.09 -42.13
N ASP A 192 11.63 -5.94 -42.26
CA ASP A 192 12.12 -5.12 -41.17
C ASP A 192 10.96 -4.71 -40.24
N TRP A 193 9.81 -4.29 -40.81
CA TRP A 193 8.63 -3.95 -40.05
C TRP A 193 8.05 -5.16 -39.28
N ARG A 194 8.11 -6.33 -39.88
CA ARG A 194 7.63 -7.59 -39.28
C ARG A 194 8.51 -8.05 -38.12
N GLN A 195 9.84 -7.96 -38.29
CA GLN A 195 10.81 -8.33 -37.27
C GLN A 195 10.75 -7.41 -36.06
N ALA A 196 10.43 -6.15 -36.25
CA ALA A 196 10.22 -5.18 -35.19
C ALA A 196 8.87 -5.36 -34.45
N ASP A 197 8.05 -6.36 -34.83
CA ASP A 197 6.66 -6.60 -34.32
C ASP A 197 5.77 -5.34 -34.39
N GLU A 198 6.07 -4.46 -35.33
CA GLU A 198 5.34 -3.22 -35.51
C GLU A 198 4.03 -3.46 -36.25
N LYS A 199 3.03 -2.69 -35.95
CA LYS A 199 1.73 -2.75 -36.62
C LYS A 199 1.57 -1.59 -37.58
N VAL A 200 2.24 -1.71 -38.72
CA VAL A 200 2.32 -0.67 -39.75
C VAL A 200 1.88 -1.22 -41.10
N PHE A 201 1.21 -0.40 -41.86
CA PHE A 201 0.90 -0.67 -43.27
C PHE A 201 0.86 0.61 -44.09
N LEU A 202 1.07 0.45 -45.39
CA LEU A 202 1.00 1.48 -46.42
C LEU A 202 -0.22 1.23 -47.31
N THR A 203 -1.04 2.26 -47.53
CA THR A 203 -2.15 2.18 -48.50
C THR A 203 -1.84 3.02 -49.73
N ASP A 204 -2.45 2.59 -50.88
CA ASP A 204 -2.51 3.43 -52.07
C ASP A 204 -3.62 4.50 -51.95
N ALA A 205 -3.78 5.33 -53.00
CA ALA A 205 -4.78 6.38 -53.07
C ALA A 205 -6.24 5.86 -52.96
N ASN A 206 -6.49 4.58 -53.24
CA ASN A 206 -7.76 3.92 -53.11
C ASN A 206 -8.00 3.25 -51.74
N GLY A 207 -7.05 3.41 -50.80
CA GLY A 207 -7.11 2.78 -49.47
C GLY A 207 -6.82 1.27 -49.49
N ILE A 208 -6.15 0.77 -50.54
CA ILE A 208 -5.75 -0.65 -50.64
C ILE A 208 -4.37 -0.80 -49.99
N VAL A 209 -4.23 -1.74 -49.05
CA VAL A 209 -2.96 -2.02 -48.38
C VAL A 209 -1.97 -2.62 -49.37
N ILE A 210 -0.89 -1.90 -49.67
CA ILE A 210 0.14 -2.30 -50.62
C ILE A 210 1.36 -2.94 -49.93
N LEU A 211 1.72 -2.47 -48.74
CA LEU A 211 2.73 -3.05 -47.88
C LEU A 211 2.18 -3.20 -46.44
N SER A 212 2.61 -4.21 -45.74
CA SER A 212 2.19 -4.40 -44.36
C SER A 212 3.18 -5.24 -43.57
N SER A 213 3.40 -4.91 -42.30
CA SER A 213 4.11 -5.76 -41.32
C SER A 213 3.41 -7.09 -41.09
N ARG A 214 2.08 -7.16 -41.33
CA ARG A 214 1.29 -8.40 -41.31
C ARG A 214 0.89 -8.83 -42.72
N PRO A 215 1.48 -9.91 -43.28
CA PRO A 215 1.19 -10.35 -44.65
C PRO A 215 -0.32 -10.56 -44.94
N ALA A 216 -1.09 -10.99 -43.97
CA ALA A 216 -2.54 -11.21 -44.10
C ALA A 216 -3.34 -9.93 -44.34
N TRP A 217 -2.79 -8.75 -44.13
CA TRP A 217 -3.42 -7.47 -44.37
C TRP A 217 -3.18 -6.95 -45.80
N ARG A 218 -2.15 -7.44 -46.46
CA ARG A 218 -1.76 -7.01 -47.79
C ARG A 218 -2.89 -7.27 -48.81
N PHE A 219 -3.08 -6.32 -49.71
CA PHE A 219 -4.12 -6.33 -50.74
C PHE A 219 -5.57 -6.37 -50.23
N ARG A 220 -5.77 -5.95 -48.98
CA ARG A 220 -7.08 -5.68 -48.42
C ARG A 220 -7.38 -4.18 -48.47
N ARG A 221 -8.66 -3.81 -48.52
CA ARG A 221 -9.11 -2.41 -48.57
C ARG A 221 -9.62 -1.92 -47.23
N LEU A 222 -9.34 -0.65 -46.93
CA LEU A 222 -9.83 0.03 -45.71
C LEU A 222 -11.25 0.57 -45.84
N GLY A 223 -11.66 0.91 -47.06
CA GLY A 223 -12.94 1.52 -47.32
C GLY A 223 -13.72 0.80 -48.45
N SER A 224 -14.82 1.39 -48.87
CA SER A 224 -15.51 0.98 -50.10
C SER A 224 -14.78 1.49 -51.33
N LEU A 225 -14.66 0.65 -52.36
CA LEU A 225 -14.16 1.06 -53.64
C LEU A 225 -15.35 1.42 -54.53
N ASP A 226 -15.31 2.57 -55.19
CA ASP A 226 -16.31 2.90 -56.17
C ASP A 226 -16.10 2.07 -57.49
N SER A 227 -17.11 2.06 -58.37
CA SER A 227 -17.05 1.33 -59.60
C SER A 227 -15.98 1.82 -60.57
N GLY A 228 -15.66 3.12 -60.56
CA GLY A 228 -14.63 3.74 -61.38
C GLY A 228 -13.24 3.32 -60.95
N ALA A 229 -12.94 3.36 -59.62
CA ALA A 229 -11.68 2.88 -59.06
C ALA A 229 -11.46 1.39 -59.38
N LEU A 230 -12.51 0.55 -59.24
CA LEU A 230 -12.42 -0.86 -59.59
C LEU A 230 -12.16 -1.10 -61.05
N ALA A 231 -12.80 -0.34 -61.95
CA ALA A 231 -12.56 -0.42 -63.42
C ALA A 231 -11.12 -0.03 -63.77
N THR A 232 -10.60 1.02 -63.15
CA THR A 232 -9.21 1.48 -63.31
C THR A 232 -8.21 0.43 -62.83
N ILE A 233 -8.38 -0.10 -61.61
CA ILE A 233 -7.52 -1.14 -61.07
C ILE A 233 -7.48 -2.38 -61.95
N ARG A 234 -8.64 -2.77 -62.52
CA ARG A 234 -8.74 -3.91 -63.46
C ARG A 234 -8.09 -3.64 -64.81
N SER A 235 -8.30 -2.47 -65.41
CA SER A 235 -7.69 -2.11 -66.68
C SER A 235 -6.18 -2.04 -66.59
N GLN A 236 -5.68 -1.52 -65.48
CA GLN A 236 -4.24 -1.44 -65.17
C GLN A 236 -3.66 -2.77 -64.66
N ARG A 237 -4.47 -3.78 -64.41
CA ARG A 237 -4.10 -5.07 -63.80
C ARG A 237 -3.27 -4.93 -62.55
N GLN A 238 -3.61 -3.95 -61.66
CA GLN A 238 -2.78 -3.54 -60.55
C GLN A 238 -2.60 -4.64 -59.51
N PHE A 239 -3.66 -5.30 -59.10
CA PHE A 239 -3.67 -6.32 -58.01
C PHE A 239 -4.15 -7.70 -58.53
N ILE A 240 -3.54 -8.19 -59.63
CA ILE A 240 -3.91 -9.49 -60.22
C ILE A 240 -3.92 -10.61 -59.18
N GLY A 241 -4.97 -11.41 -59.21
CA GLY A 241 -5.10 -12.57 -58.31
C GLY A 241 -5.52 -12.26 -56.88
N ASN A 242 -5.71 -10.98 -56.55
CA ASN A 242 -6.11 -10.58 -55.21
C ASN A 242 -7.55 -10.07 -55.15
N PRO A 243 -8.43 -10.60 -54.27
CA PRO A 243 -9.87 -10.28 -54.25
C PRO A 243 -10.20 -8.91 -53.65
N LEU A 244 -9.21 -8.16 -53.13
CA LEU A 244 -9.36 -6.86 -52.44
C LEU A 244 -10.45 -6.88 -51.35
N ALA A 245 -10.45 -7.94 -50.55
CA ALA A 245 -11.39 -8.11 -49.44
C ALA A 245 -11.28 -6.97 -48.41
N PRO A 246 -12.33 -6.63 -47.67
CA PRO A 246 -12.24 -5.63 -46.61
C PRO A 246 -11.22 -6.05 -45.57
N LEU A 247 -10.40 -5.09 -45.10
CA LEU A 247 -9.50 -5.29 -43.97
C LEU A 247 -10.25 -5.17 -42.66
N GLY A 248 -11.17 -4.22 -42.59
CA GLY A 248 -11.95 -3.87 -41.44
C GLY A 248 -12.83 -2.66 -41.71
N HIS A 249 -13.32 -2.03 -40.70
CA HIS A 249 -14.11 -0.79 -40.80
C HIS A 249 -13.74 0.19 -39.71
N ARG A 250 -13.87 1.49 -39.96
CA ARG A 250 -13.69 2.57 -39.02
C ARG A 250 -14.93 2.68 -38.12
N LEU A 251 -14.71 2.75 -36.82
CA LEU A 251 -15.75 2.94 -35.82
C LEU A 251 -16.08 4.43 -35.65
N ALA A 252 -17.19 4.74 -34.97
CA ALA A 252 -17.66 6.10 -34.75
C ALA A 252 -16.66 6.99 -33.97
N ASP A 253 -15.81 6.40 -33.14
CA ASP A 253 -14.75 7.09 -32.39
C ASP A 253 -13.44 7.26 -33.19
N GLY A 254 -13.45 6.95 -34.47
CA GLY A 254 -12.31 7.07 -35.37
C GLY A 254 -11.32 5.90 -35.29
N SER A 255 -11.48 4.96 -34.38
CA SER A 255 -10.64 3.76 -34.31
C SER A 255 -10.96 2.78 -35.44
N LEU A 256 -9.99 1.94 -35.80
CA LEU A 256 -10.11 0.92 -36.83
C LEU A 256 -10.31 -0.46 -36.19
N LEU A 257 -11.37 -1.14 -36.55
CA LEU A 257 -11.60 -2.56 -36.22
C LEU A 257 -11.11 -3.41 -37.40
N ILE A 258 -10.06 -4.19 -37.18
CA ILE A 258 -9.49 -5.13 -38.18
C ILE A 258 -9.99 -6.53 -37.85
N GLY A 259 -10.74 -7.12 -38.77
CA GLY A 259 -11.32 -8.43 -38.58
C GLY A 259 -12.60 -8.61 -39.44
N SER A 260 -13.24 -9.77 -39.31
CA SER A 260 -14.50 -10.09 -40.03
C SER A 260 -15.61 -10.35 -39.00
N ALA A 261 -16.86 -10.01 -39.40
CA ALA A 261 -18.08 -10.32 -38.66
C ALA A 261 -18.10 -9.87 -37.18
N GLY A 262 -17.49 -8.72 -36.87
CA GLY A 262 -17.44 -8.17 -35.49
C GLY A 262 -16.39 -8.80 -34.58
N ILE A 263 -15.67 -9.81 -35.04
CA ILE A 263 -14.53 -10.41 -34.35
C ILE A 263 -13.25 -9.81 -34.91
N GLY A 264 -12.53 -9.03 -34.12
CA GLY A 264 -11.31 -8.38 -34.57
C GLY A 264 -10.58 -7.64 -33.49
N GLU A 265 -9.39 -7.15 -33.85
CA GLU A 265 -8.61 -6.27 -32.98
C GLU A 265 -8.95 -4.81 -33.31
N ARG A 266 -9.08 -4.01 -32.27
CA ARG A 266 -9.34 -2.56 -32.37
C ARG A 266 -8.04 -1.79 -32.20
N PHE A 267 -7.86 -0.79 -33.08
CA PHE A 267 -6.67 0.02 -33.11
C PHE A 267 -7.00 1.51 -33.19
N PHE A 268 -6.23 2.33 -32.51
CA PHE A 268 -6.09 3.73 -32.88
C PHE A 268 -5.09 3.83 -34.02
N THR A 269 -5.30 4.78 -34.95
CA THR A 269 -4.47 4.94 -36.15
C THR A 269 -3.86 6.32 -36.19
N GLN A 270 -2.54 6.36 -36.40
CA GLN A 270 -1.86 7.55 -36.91
C GLN A 270 -1.56 7.34 -38.39
N ALA A 271 -1.77 8.36 -39.21
CA ALA A 271 -1.62 8.29 -40.63
C ALA A 271 -0.83 9.49 -41.17
N ASN A 272 0.08 9.24 -42.11
CA ASN A 272 0.89 10.26 -42.74
C ASN A 272 0.89 10.04 -44.27
N PRO A 273 0.40 11.01 -45.06
CA PRO A 273 0.50 10.96 -46.52
C PRO A 273 1.95 10.91 -47.00
N GLN A 274 2.22 10.09 -48.02
CA GLN A 274 3.58 9.87 -48.53
C GLN A 274 3.66 10.24 -50.01
N GLY A 275 4.59 11.16 -50.34
CA GLY A 275 4.96 11.51 -51.67
C GLY A 275 3.80 11.92 -52.61
N THR A 276 4.02 11.79 -53.92
CA THR A 276 3.11 12.22 -55.02
C THR A 276 2.11 11.15 -55.42
N LEU A 277 2.31 9.91 -54.99
CA LEU A 277 1.48 8.76 -55.42
C LEU A 277 0.16 8.62 -54.65
N GLY A 278 -0.13 9.55 -53.73
CA GLY A 278 -1.32 9.47 -52.88
C GLY A 278 -1.28 8.33 -51.87
N TRP A 279 -0.10 7.82 -51.57
CA TRP A 279 0.09 6.78 -50.55
C TRP A 279 -0.09 7.35 -49.15
N THR A 280 -0.52 6.51 -48.24
CA THR A 280 -0.66 6.89 -46.84
C THR A 280 -0.08 5.78 -45.96
N MET A 281 0.90 6.17 -45.14
CA MET A 281 1.45 5.26 -44.12
C MET A 281 0.56 5.30 -42.88
N HIS A 282 0.23 4.13 -42.36
CA HIS A 282 -0.59 3.98 -41.16
C HIS A 282 0.19 3.23 -40.09
N TYR A 283 0.25 3.78 -38.89
CA TYR A 283 0.72 3.09 -37.70
C TYR A 283 -0.45 2.81 -36.77
N LEU A 284 -0.50 1.59 -36.24
CA LEU A 284 -1.62 1.09 -35.48
C LEU A 284 -1.24 0.86 -34.03
N VAL A 285 -1.98 1.50 -33.12
CA VAL A 285 -1.85 1.33 -31.68
C VAL A 285 -2.97 0.41 -31.19
N PRO A 286 -2.67 -0.80 -30.68
CA PRO A 286 -3.72 -1.70 -30.21
C PRO A 286 -4.40 -1.11 -28.97
N VAL A 287 -5.75 -1.09 -29.02
CA VAL A 287 -6.55 -0.49 -27.94
C VAL A 287 -6.62 -1.38 -26.70
N ARG A 288 -6.57 -2.71 -26.88
CA ARG A 288 -6.71 -3.69 -25.80
C ARG A 288 -5.69 -3.52 -24.67
N PRO A 289 -4.38 -3.34 -24.91
CA PRO A 289 -3.41 -3.10 -23.84
C PRO A 289 -3.73 -1.88 -22.99
N LEU A 290 -4.18 -0.78 -23.60
CA LEU A 290 -4.53 0.47 -22.92
C LEU A 290 -5.69 0.26 -21.93
N TYR A 291 -6.73 -0.47 -22.34
CA TYR A 291 -7.84 -0.82 -21.45
C TYR A 291 -7.43 -1.78 -20.33
N VAL A 292 -6.51 -2.72 -20.61
CA VAL A 292 -5.98 -3.64 -19.59
C VAL A 292 -5.19 -2.87 -18.55
N SER A 293 -4.36 -1.92 -18.97
CA SER A 293 -3.60 -1.05 -18.05
C SER A 293 -4.54 -0.21 -17.18
N ALA A 294 -5.51 0.47 -17.78
CA ALA A 294 -6.50 1.26 -17.04
C ALA A 294 -7.29 0.39 -16.04
N ARG A 295 -7.69 -0.82 -16.44
CA ARG A 295 -8.35 -1.78 -15.53
C ARG A 295 -7.45 -2.16 -14.35
N ASN A 296 -6.18 -2.44 -14.59
CA ASN A 296 -5.23 -2.80 -13.55
C ASN A 296 -5.01 -1.64 -12.56
N ALA A 297 -4.96 -0.41 -13.05
CA ALA A 297 -4.89 0.78 -12.21
C ALA A 297 -6.13 0.93 -11.30
N VAL A 298 -7.33 0.67 -11.84
CA VAL A 298 -8.56 0.66 -11.03
C VAL A 298 -8.55 -0.44 -9.99
N LEU A 299 -8.11 -1.66 -10.34
CA LEU A 299 -7.98 -2.76 -9.37
C LEU A 299 -7.01 -2.42 -8.24
N ALA A 300 -5.88 -1.81 -8.57
CA ALA A 300 -4.95 -1.28 -7.57
C ALA A 300 -5.61 -0.21 -6.68
N GLY A 301 -6.36 0.71 -7.26
CA GLY A 301 -7.14 1.71 -6.52
C GLY A 301 -8.16 1.09 -5.57
N ILE A 302 -8.88 0.05 -6.01
CA ILE A 302 -9.82 -0.71 -5.16
C ILE A 302 -9.07 -1.35 -3.98
N ALA A 303 -7.91 -1.97 -4.22
CA ALA A 303 -7.11 -2.57 -3.16
C ALA A 303 -6.65 -1.54 -2.11
N VAL A 304 -6.22 -0.34 -2.56
CA VAL A 304 -5.87 0.78 -1.67
C VAL A 304 -7.06 1.21 -0.83
N TRP A 305 -8.23 1.43 -1.45
CA TRP A 305 -9.44 1.81 -0.73
C TRP A 305 -9.90 0.76 0.26
N MET A 306 -9.84 -0.53 -0.12
CA MET A 306 -10.16 -1.65 0.77
C MET A 306 -9.24 -1.65 2.00
N THR A 307 -7.94 -1.45 1.79
CA THR A 307 -6.95 -1.36 2.89
C THR A 307 -7.26 -0.18 3.82
N LEU A 308 -7.58 1.00 3.27
CA LEU A 308 -7.94 2.18 4.05
C LEU A 308 -9.22 1.98 4.86
N VAL A 309 -10.24 1.36 4.28
CA VAL A 309 -11.49 1.04 4.98
C VAL A 309 -11.25 0.04 6.11
N LEU A 310 -10.50 -1.04 5.84
CA LEU A 310 -10.14 -2.04 6.86
C LEU A 310 -9.32 -1.42 7.99
N LEU A 311 -8.37 -0.56 7.67
CA LEU A 311 -7.58 0.18 8.66
C LEU A 311 -8.47 1.11 9.50
N GLY A 312 -9.40 1.82 8.87
CA GLY A 312 -10.38 2.67 9.57
C GLY A 312 -11.27 1.87 10.53
N LEU A 313 -11.77 0.71 10.10
CA LEU A 313 -12.55 -0.19 10.93
C LEU A 313 -11.72 -0.74 12.11
N TRP A 314 -10.49 -1.17 11.85
CA TRP A 314 -9.57 -1.65 12.88
C TRP A 314 -9.24 -0.56 13.91
N LEU A 315 -8.94 0.67 13.47
CA LEU A 315 -8.71 1.81 14.36
C LEU A 315 -9.93 2.13 15.21
N ARG A 316 -11.13 2.11 14.61
CA ARG A 316 -12.38 2.32 15.33
C ARG A 316 -12.61 1.24 16.40
N GLU A 317 -12.39 -0.02 16.04
CA GLU A 317 -12.50 -1.12 17.00
C GLU A 317 -11.48 -1.01 18.12
N ARG A 318 -10.22 -0.70 17.80
CA ARG A 318 -9.17 -0.44 18.78
C ARG A 318 -9.54 0.68 19.76
N GLN A 319 -10.09 1.79 19.23
CA GLN A 319 -10.55 2.89 20.09
C GLN A 319 -11.71 2.48 21.00
N GLN A 320 -12.66 1.70 20.48
CA GLN A 320 -13.77 1.17 21.30
C GLN A 320 -13.27 0.27 22.43
N ARG A 321 -12.36 -0.64 22.13
CA ARG A 321 -11.74 -1.53 23.15
C ARG A 321 -10.97 -0.75 24.20
N LEU A 322 -10.23 0.29 23.81
CA LEU A 322 -9.54 1.20 24.72
C LEU A 322 -10.51 1.93 25.65
N ARG A 323 -11.61 2.47 25.12
CA ARG A 323 -12.65 3.15 25.91
C ARG A 323 -13.32 2.21 26.91
N LEU A 324 -13.58 0.97 26.52
CA LEU A 324 -14.15 -0.04 27.41
C LEU A 324 -13.18 -0.37 28.56
N ARG A 325 -11.90 -0.62 28.29
CA ARG A 325 -10.86 -0.87 29.30
C ARG A 325 -10.70 0.29 30.29
N LEU A 326 -10.74 1.53 29.79
CA LEU A 326 -10.66 2.71 30.66
C LEU A 326 -11.88 2.82 31.56
N ARG A 327 -13.08 2.49 31.09
CA ARG A 327 -14.31 2.45 31.90
C ARG A 327 -14.26 1.34 32.94
N GLU A 328 -13.83 0.13 32.56
CA GLU A 328 -13.66 -0.98 33.50
C GLU A 328 -12.64 -0.63 34.59
N ALA A 329 -11.51 -0.01 34.22
CA ALA A 329 -10.51 0.43 35.19
C ALA A 329 -11.05 1.51 36.15
N SER A 330 -11.89 2.44 35.67
CA SER A 330 -12.51 3.47 36.53
C SER A 330 -13.51 2.86 37.49
N ILE A 331 -14.36 1.92 37.04
CA ILE A 331 -15.33 1.20 37.89
C ILE A 331 -14.59 0.38 38.97
N MET A 332 -13.51 -0.31 38.59
CA MET A 332 -12.70 -1.09 39.53
C MET A 332 -12.05 -0.21 40.61
N ARG A 333 -11.52 0.97 40.24
CA ARG A 333 -10.97 1.94 41.19
C ARG A 333 -12.05 2.41 42.19
N GLU A 334 -13.20 2.82 41.69
CA GLU A 334 -14.30 3.27 42.53
C GLU A 334 -14.79 2.16 43.47
N ALA A 335 -14.87 0.92 42.99
CA ALA A 335 -15.22 -0.24 43.81
C ALA A 335 -14.17 -0.52 44.91
N ASN A 336 -12.86 -0.41 44.58
CA ASN A 336 -11.79 -0.56 45.54
C ASN A 336 -11.82 0.55 46.63
N GLU A 337 -11.98 1.80 46.25
CA GLU A 337 -12.07 2.93 47.20
C GLU A 337 -13.26 2.74 48.16
N ARG A 338 -14.43 2.28 47.64
CA ARG A 338 -15.57 1.98 48.47
C ARG A 338 -15.30 0.78 49.39
N LEU A 339 -14.60 -0.22 48.94
CA LEU A 339 -14.22 -1.38 49.74
C LEU A 339 -13.26 -0.99 50.87
N GLU A 340 -12.22 -0.24 50.55
CA GLU A 340 -11.25 0.28 51.53
C GLU A 340 -11.92 1.12 52.60
N THR A 341 -12.83 2.03 52.22
CA THR A 341 -13.62 2.82 53.17
C THR A 341 -14.44 1.93 54.07
N ARG A 342 -15.14 0.92 53.52
CA ARG A 342 -15.97 0.00 54.30
C ARG A 342 -15.12 -0.91 55.24
N VAL A 343 -13.95 -1.34 54.77
CA VAL A 343 -13.01 -2.10 55.61
C VAL A 343 -12.54 -1.26 56.75
N ALA A 344 -12.15 0.01 56.48
CA ALA A 344 -11.69 0.93 57.55
C ALA A 344 -12.82 1.21 58.57
N GLU A 345 -14.07 1.39 58.13
CA GLU A 345 -15.20 1.56 59.05
C GLU A 345 -15.44 0.31 59.90
N ARG A 346 -15.43 -0.85 59.29
CA ARG A 346 -15.64 -2.12 60.00
C ARG A 346 -14.50 -2.43 60.99
N THR A 347 -13.27 -2.09 60.63
CA THR A 347 -12.12 -2.25 61.51
C THR A 347 -12.28 -1.39 62.76
N ARG A 348 -12.68 -0.11 62.59
CA ARG A 348 -12.95 0.79 63.75
C ARG A 348 -14.08 0.30 64.64
N GLU A 349 -15.18 -0.17 64.03
CA GLU A 349 -16.31 -0.75 64.75
C GLU A 349 -15.86 -1.96 65.60
N LEU A 350 -15.05 -2.86 65.02
CA LEU A 350 -14.50 -4.02 65.69
C LEU A 350 -13.57 -3.64 66.85
N GLU A 351 -12.68 -2.70 66.64
CA GLU A 351 -11.78 -2.19 67.70
C GLU A 351 -12.54 -1.58 68.86
N SER A 352 -13.61 -0.80 68.53
CA SER A 352 -14.47 -0.22 69.57
C SER A 352 -15.24 -1.31 70.35
N ALA A 353 -15.83 -2.26 69.66
CA ALA A 353 -16.54 -3.36 70.28
C ALA A 353 -15.64 -4.26 71.14
N GLN A 354 -14.39 -4.49 70.65
CA GLN A 354 -13.37 -5.23 71.42
C GLN A 354 -12.98 -4.48 72.72
N ALA A 355 -12.82 -3.16 72.64
CA ALA A 355 -12.48 -2.33 73.82
C ALA A 355 -13.65 -2.38 74.84
N GLU A 356 -14.90 -2.31 74.37
CA GLU A 356 -16.07 -2.43 75.27
C GLU A 356 -16.15 -3.80 75.96
N LEU A 357 -15.90 -4.89 75.19
CA LEU A 357 -15.88 -6.24 75.76
C LEU A 357 -14.79 -6.41 76.82
N VAL A 358 -13.59 -5.88 76.55
CA VAL A 358 -12.48 -5.91 77.54
C VAL A 358 -12.88 -5.15 78.81
N GLN A 359 -13.52 -4.00 78.67
CA GLN A 359 -13.97 -3.20 79.81
C GLN A 359 -15.06 -3.91 80.60
N ALA A 360 -16.04 -4.48 79.87
CA ALA A 360 -17.12 -5.28 80.52
C ALA A 360 -16.54 -6.50 81.28
N GLY A 361 -15.56 -7.19 80.66
CA GLY A 361 -14.87 -8.30 81.32
C GLY A 361 -14.13 -7.88 82.60
N LYS A 362 -13.47 -6.72 82.62
CA LYS A 362 -12.86 -6.20 83.84
C LYS A 362 -13.88 -5.89 84.95
N LEU A 363 -14.96 -5.26 84.57
CA LEU A 363 -16.07 -4.97 85.58
C LEU A 363 -16.71 -6.22 86.09
N ALA A 364 -16.95 -7.22 85.22
CA ALA A 364 -17.48 -8.51 85.62
C ALA A 364 -16.57 -9.26 86.63
N ALA A 365 -15.24 -9.25 86.31
CA ALA A 365 -14.24 -9.82 87.22
C ALA A 365 -14.21 -9.07 88.60
N LEU A 366 -14.32 -7.78 88.61
CA LEU A 366 -14.39 -6.97 89.81
C LEU A 366 -15.72 -7.28 90.62
N GLY A 367 -16.82 -7.43 89.92
CA GLY A 367 -18.10 -7.82 90.51
C GLY A 367 -17.99 -9.17 91.23
N THR A 368 -17.34 -10.15 90.59
CA THR A 368 -17.17 -11.49 91.17
C THR A 368 -16.24 -11.46 92.38
N MET A 369 -15.29 -10.59 92.43
CA MET A 369 -14.35 -10.45 93.54
C MET A 369 -14.86 -9.51 94.67
N ALA A 370 -16.02 -8.82 94.44
CA ALA A 370 -16.52 -7.79 95.36
C ALA A 370 -16.80 -8.36 96.75
N ALA A 371 -17.27 -9.59 96.87
CA ALA A 371 -17.51 -10.24 98.14
C ALA A 371 -16.22 -10.51 98.95
N GLY A 372 -15.18 -10.95 98.26
CA GLY A 372 -13.81 -11.13 98.82
C GLY A 372 -13.16 -9.81 99.32
N ILE A 373 -13.27 -8.80 98.49
CA ILE A 373 -12.74 -7.47 98.80
C ILE A 373 -13.48 -6.84 100.00
N ALA A 374 -14.79 -6.97 100.07
CA ALA A 374 -15.57 -6.50 101.13
C ALA A 374 -15.19 -7.24 102.47
N HIS A 375 -14.87 -8.50 102.39
CA HIS A 375 -14.41 -9.27 103.51
C HIS A 375 -13.02 -8.81 104.00
N GLU A 376 -12.05 -8.59 103.09
CA GLU A 376 -10.70 -8.14 103.37
C GLU A 376 -10.65 -6.70 103.91
N LEU A 377 -11.63 -5.85 103.47
CA LEU A 377 -11.72 -4.47 104.06
C LEU A 377 -12.41 -4.46 105.40
N ASN A 378 -13.35 -5.35 105.66
CA ASN A 378 -14.00 -5.40 106.99
C ASN A 378 -13.13 -5.97 108.06
N GLN A 379 -12.15 -6.82 107.73
CA GLN A 379 -11.24 -7.39 108.76
C GLN A 379 -10.39 -6.33 109.49
N PRO A 380 -9.59 -5.47 108.79
CA PRO A 380 -8.86 -4.46 109.47
C PRO A 380 -9.77 -3.44 110.16
N LEU A 381 -10.89 -3.11 109.56
CA LEU A 381 -11.88 -2.21 110.20
C LEU A 381 -12.44 -2.75 111.51
N ALA A 382 -12.73 -4.03 111.59
CA ALA A 382 -13.14 -4.66 112.81
C ALA A 382 -12.04 -4.69 113.87
N GLY A 383 -10.78 -4.92 113.43
CA GLY A 383 -9.60 -4.80 114.29
C GLY A 383 -9.40 -3.36 114.88
N ILE A 384 -9.54 -2.38 114.02
CA ILE A 384 -9.45 -0.94 114.44
C ILE A 384 -10.50 -0.61 115.51
N ARG A 385 -11.76 -1.05 115.26
CA ARG A 385 -12.87 -0.89 116.19
C ARG A 385 -12.58 -1.59 117.57
N THR A 386 -12.07 -2.79 117.51
CA THR A 386 -11.76 -3.60 118.75
C THR A 386 -10.65 -2.97 119.56
N TYR A 387 -9.55 -2.57 118.88
CA TYR A 387 -8.39 -1.92 119.56
C TYR A 387 -8.78 -0.54 120.04
N ALA A 388 -9.63 0.21 119.39
CA ALA A 388 -10.07 1.52 119.86
C ALA A 388 -10.96 1.36 121.09
N ALA A 389 -11.91 0.43 121.11
CA ALA A 389 -12.76 0.12 122.29
C ALA A 389 -11.92 -0.41 123.45
N SER A 390 -10.95 -1.25 123.22
CA SER A 390 -9.99 -1.74 124.24
C SER A 390 -9.08 -0.65 124.76
N GLY A 391 -8.56 0.18 123.87
CA GLY A 391 -7.71 1.31 124.25
C GLY A 391 -8.43 2.31 125.14
N ALA A 392 -9.68 2.63 124.88
CA ALA A 392 -10.46 3.52 125.70
C ALA A 392 -10.69 2.89 127.11
N ARG A 393 -10.93 1.63 127.22
CA ARG A 393 -11.11 0.94 128.55
C ARG A 393 -9.78 0.84 129.31
N LEU A 394 -8.64 0.75 128.65
CA LEU A 394 -7.33 0.70 129.23
C LEU A 394 -6.95 2.08 129.79
N LEU A 395 -7.27 3.16 129.10
CA LEU A 395 -7.08 4.53 129.56
C LEU A 395 -7.92 4.81 130.83
N GLU A 396 -9.20 4.37 130.92
CA GLU A 396 -10.05 4.50 132.08
C GLU A 396 -9.49 3.79 133.34
N ARG A 397 -8.68 2.71 133.09
CA ARG A 397 -8.07 1.93 134.17
C ARG A 397 -6.58 2.41 134.49
N GLY A 398 -6.17 3.47 133.92
CA GLY A 398 -4.84 4.05 134.15
C GLY A 398 -3.68 3.30 133.49
N ARG A 399 -3.93 2.38 132.56
CA ARG A 399 -2.91 1.54 131.89
C ARG A 399 -2.47 2.22 130.54
N GLN A 400 -1.72 3.30 130.61
CA GLN A 400 -1.37 4.16 129.49
C GLN A 400 -0.53 3.42 128.41
N GLU A 401 0.52 2.62 128.85
CA GLU A 401 1.38 1.90 127.90
C GLU A 401 0.62 0.85 127.08
N ALA A 402 -0.28 0.11 127.66
CA ALA A 402 -1.13 -0.88 126.97
C ALA A 402 -2.10 -0.21 126.05
N ALA A 403 -2.58 1.01 126.33
CA ALA A 403 -3.42 1.79 125.50
C ALA A 403 -2.66 2.32 124.28
N ALA A 404 -1.36 2.77 124.51
CA ALA A 404 -0.49 3.22 123.43
C ALA A 404 -0.20 2.09 122.35
N ASP A 405 0.01 0.86 122.84
CA ASP A 405 0.16 -0.32 121.97
C ASP A 405 -1.08 -0.53 121.10
N ASN A 406 -2.29 -0.38 121.63
CA ASN A 406 -3.51 -0.46 120.85
C ASN A 406 -3.64 0.62 119.77
N PHE A 407 -3.25 1.85 120.06
CA PHE A 407 -3.24 2.93 119.12
C PHE A 407 -2.21 2.67 117.94
N GLN A 408 -1.04 2.11 118.27
CA GLN A 408 -0.07 1.75 117.26
C GLN A 408 -0.57 0.64 116.37
N ARG A 409 -1.34 -0.34 116.93
CA ARG A 409 -2.00 -1.38 116.12
C ARG A 409 -3.12 -0.81 115.18
N ILE A 410 -3.85 0.21 115.66
CA ILE A 410 -4.87 0.91 114.91
C ILE A 410 -4.18 1.58 113.70
N GLN A 411 -3.00 2.26 113.93
CA GLN A 411 -2.28 2.93 112.86
C GLN A 411 -1.84 1.91 111.79
N THR A 412 -1.24 0.81 112.18
CA THR A 412 -0.80 -0.25 111.29
C THR A 412 -1.98 -0.83 110.44
N LEU A 413 -3.18 -1.06 111.04
CA LEU A 413 -4.37 -1.55 110.32
C LEU A 413 -4.92 -0.48 109.39
N SER A 414 -4.87 0.79 109.75
CA SER A 414 -5.29 1.90 108.88
C SER A 414 -4.39 2.04 107.65
N ASP A 415 -3.08 1.89 107.78
CA ASP A 415 -2.12 1.92 106.64
C ASP A 415 -2.32 0.73 105.70
N ARG A 416 -2.66 -0.45 106.26
CA ARG A 416 -2.99 -1.61 105.51
C ARG A 416 -4.32 -1.43 104.70
N LEU A 417 -5.35 -0.80 105.32
CA LEU A 417 -6.57 -0.45 104.62
C LEU A 417 -6.39 0.53 103.50
N ALA A 418 -5.58 1.58 103.70
CA ALA A 418 -5.19 2.57 102.68
C ALA A 418 -4.54 1.90 101.46
N THR A 419 -3.67 0.91 101.70
CA THR A 419 -2.99 0.15 100.66
C THR A 419 -3.96 -0.69 99.85
N LEU A 420 -4.92 -1.43 100.46
CA LEU A 420 -5.94 -2.21 99.74
C LEU A 420 -6.86 -1.32 98.91
N ILE A 421 -7.23 -0.13 99.38
CA ILE A 421 -8.04 0.84 98.61
C ILE A 421 -7.30 1.33 97.44
N ARG A 422 -5.98 1.61 97.56
CA ARG A 422 -5.16 2.03 96.44
C ARG A 422 -5.05 0.97 95.30
N GLN A 423 -4.82 -0.27 95.72
CA GLN A 423 -4.79 -1.42 94.74
C GLN A 423 -6.06 -1.58 93.97
N LEU A 424 -7.23 -1.45 94.63
CA LEU A 424 -8.56 -1.54 94.03
C LEU A 424 -8.82 -0.42 93.03
N LYS A 425 -8.43 0.80 93.41
CA LYS A 425 -8.54 1.99 92.50
C LYS A 425 -7.69 1.86 91.25
N LEU A 426 -6.47 1.29 91.37
CA LEU A 426 -5.63 0.99 90.19
C LEU A 426 -6.23 -0.03 89.25
N PHE A 427 -6.82 -1.11 89.78
CA PHE A 427 -7.45 -2.15 88.94
C PHE A 427 -8.73 -1.65 88.23
N ALA A 428 -9.49 -0.75 88.81
CA ALA A 428 -10.72 -0.20 88.24
C ALA A 428 -10.48 0.94 87.22
N ARG A 429 -9.28 1.45 87.13
CA ARG A 429 -8.97 2.59 86.28
C ARG A 429 -8.89 2.18 84.81
N LYS A 430 -9.49 2.99 83.91
CA LYS A 430 -9.38 2.84 82.44
C LYS A 430 -7.93 3.13 82.08
N GLY A 431 -7.28 2.24 81.29
CA GLY A 431 -5.90 2.38 80.88
C GLY A 431 -5.55 3.80 80.41
N GLY A 432 -4.44 4.33 80.89
CA GLY A 432 -3.96 5.67 80.55
C GLY A 432 -3.41 5.74 79.12
N ALA A 433 -3.22 6.93 78.61
CA ALA A 433 -2.48 7.12 77.35
C ALA A 433 -1.11 6.48 77.44
N ARG A 434 -0.67 5.84 76.42
CA ARG A 434 0.71 5.33 76.31
C ARG A 434 1.63 6.52 76.17
N GLU A 435 2.43 6.76 77.16
CA GLU A 435 3.44 7.78 77.16
C GLU A 435 4.85 7.15 77.04
N PRO A 436 5.83 7.88 76.50
CA PRO A 436 7.17 7.35 76.48
C PRO A 436 7.74 7.29 77.97
N VAL A 437 8.05 6.08 78.38
CA VAL A 437 8.55 5.78 79.69
C VAL A 437 9.98 5.29 79.56
N ASP A 438 10.92 5.86 80.34
CA ASP A 438 12.30 5.37 80.48
C ASP A 438 12.34 4.07 81.30
N LEU A 439 12.52 2.97 80.55
CA LEU A 439 12.49 1.61 81.12
C LEU A 439 13.60 1.41 82.17
N LEU A 440 14.77 1.99 81.96
CA LEU A 440 15.94 1.81 82.86
C LEU A 440 15.75 2.57 84.19
N ALA A 441 15.26 3.80 84.15
CA ALA A 441 14.91 4.54 85.36
C ALA A 441 13.86 3.84 86.19
N ARG A 442 12.92 3.12 85.54
CA ARG A 442 11.90 2.30 86.23
C ARG A 442 12.48 1.01 86.81
N LEU A 443 13.39 0.38 86.12
CA LEU A 443 14.08 -0.81 86.58
C LEU A 443 14.93 -0.48 87.86
N ASP A 444 15.62 0.59 87.82
CA ASP A 444 16.42 1.04 89.00
C ASP A 444 15.54 1.28 90.24
N PHE A 445 14.36 1.91 90.04
CA PHE A 445 13.40 2.11 91.10
C PHE A 445 12.84 0.76 91.67
N VAL A 446 12.55 -0.19 90.79
CA VAL A 446 12.05 -1.52 91.21
C VAL A 446 13.15 -2.30 91.93
N LEU A 447 14.40 -2.19 91.52
CA LEU A 447 15.55 -2.84 92.13
C LEU A 447 15.81 -2.25 93.52
N GLU A 448 15.73 -0.92 93.70
CA GLU A 448 15.80 -0.31 94.97
C GLU A 448 14.74 -0.75 95.95
N LEU A 449 13.48 -0.85 95.46
CA LEU A 449 12.34 -1.30 96.27
C LEU A 449 12.45 -2.78 96.70
N LEU A 450 13.01 -3.63 95.87
CA LEU A 450 13.15 -5.07 96.11
C LEU A 450 14.48 -5.46 96.74
N GLY A 451 15.43 -4.57 96.81
CA GLY A 451 16.85 -4.78 97.30
C GLY A 451 16.88 -5.46 98.63
N ASP A 452 16.17 -4.97 99.63
CA ASP A 452 16.06 -5.54 100.93
C ASP A 452 15.45 -6.96 100.98
N ARG A 453 14.55 -7.26 100.06
CA ARG A 453 13.92 -8.53 99.99
C ARG A 453 14.76 -9.56 99.26
N LEU A 454 15.48 -9.15 98.22
CA LEU A 454 16.41 -9.97 97.43
C LEU A 454 17.62 -10.35 98.32
N SER A 455 18.15 -9.40 99.10
CA SER A 455 19.26 -9.65 100.09
C SER A 455 18.86 -10.62 101.19
N ARG A 456 17.63 -10.50 101.74
CA ARG A 456 17.14 -11.40 102.81
C ARG A 456 16.87 -12.80 102.35
N GLN A 457 16.52 -12.98 101.04
CA GLN A 457 16.28 -14.28 100.42
C GLN A 457 17.47 -14.87 99.68
N ASN A 458 18.65 -14.22 99.76
CA ASN A 458 19.89 -14.64 99.14
C ASN A 458 19.76 -14.88 97.61
N ILE A 459 18.98 -14.05 96.88
CA ILE A 459 18.75 -14.15 95.44
C ILE A 459 19.85 -13.33 94.78
N ALA A 460 20.70 -13.98 93.97
CA ALA A 460 21.63 -13.32 93.08
C ALA A 460 20.95 -12.81 91.83
N LEU A 461 20.95 -11.51 91.63
CA LEU A 461 20.36 -10.90 90.42
C LEU A 461 21.45 -10.63 89.40
N HIS A 462 21.27 -11.14 88.19
CA HIS A 462 22.13 -10.86 87.00
C HIS A 462 21.37 -9.95 86.06
N LEU A 463 21.93 -8.77 85.81
CA LEU A 463 21.37 -7.77 84.93
C LEU A 463 22.23 -7.69 83.66
N ASP A 464 21.63 -7.98 82.50
CA ASP A 464 22.23 -7.73 81.20
C ASP A 464 21.61 -6.42 80.64
N LEU A 465 22.33 -5.33 80.82
CA LEU A 465 21.85 -4.00 80.46
C LEU A 465 22.56 -3.47 79.23
N PRO A 466 21.88 -2.71 78.36
CA PRO A 466 22.47 -2.09 77.16
C PRO A 466 23.62 -1.17 77.57
N SER A 467 24.58 -1.02 76.60
CA SER A 467 25.74 -0.16 76.79
C SER A 467 25.34 1.29 77.16
N GLU A 468 26.21 2.03 77.85
CA GLU A 468 25.94 3.43 78.31
C GLU A 468 25.55 4.36 77.16
N GLU A 469 26.04 4.09 75.90
CA GLU A 469 25.70 4.87 74.68
C GLU A 469 24.28 4.67 74.21
N ALA A 470 23.64 3.60 74.63
CA ALA A 470 22.26 3.25 74.25
C ALA A 470 21.17 3.66 75.24
N ARG A 471 21.52 4.44 76.23
CA ARG A 471 20.62 4.96 77.29
C ARG A 471 20.16 6.39 76.96
N PRO A 472 18.95 6.84 77.29
CA PRO A 472 17.79 6.10 77.91
C PRO A 472 17.04 5.20 76.94
N VAL A 473 16.45 4.12 77.41
CA VAL A 473 15.59 3.20 76.62
C VAL A 473 14.10 3.57 76.78
N TRP A 474 13.61 4.26 75.80
CA TRP A 474 12.19 4.70 75.79
C TRP A 474 11.26 3.60 75.21
N VAL A 475 10.24 3.28 75.96
CA VAL A 475 9.19 2.38 75.52
C VAL A 475 7.82 3.06 75.66
N ALA A 476 6.92 2.81 74.72
CA ALA A 476 5.59 3.32 74.82
C ALA A 476 4.80 2.46 75.81
N GLY A 477 4.54 2.98 76.99
CA GLY A 477 3.88 2.25 78.03
C GLY A 477 3.04 3.13 78.94
N ASP A 478 2.26 2.48 79.80
CA ASP A 478 1.57 3.15 80.92
C ASP A 478 2.52 3.19 82.12
N ASP A 479 2.86 4.38 82.53
CA ASP A 479 3.84 4.65 83.66
C ASP A 479 3.46 3.88 84.92
N ILE A 480 2.19 3.61 85.08
CA ILE A 480 1.70 2.91 86.32
C ILE A 480 1.78 1.40 86.13
N ALA A 481 1.62 0.85 84.91
CA ALA A 481 1.72 -0.57 84.66
C ALA A 481 3.11 -1.13 84.91
N TRP A 482 4.13 -0.38 84.56
CA TRP A 482 5.54 -0.78 84.73
C TRP A 482 6.04 -0.68 86.20
N SER A 483 5.32 0.11 87.09
CA SER A 483 5.62 0.19 88.48
C SER A 483 5.11 -0.95 89.33
N ASN A 484 4.27 -1.84 88.77
CA ASN A 484 3.57 -2.94 89.41
C ASN A 484 4.04 -4.34 88.96
N CYS A 485 5.02 -4.42 88.09
CA CYS A 485 5.69 -5.65 87.75
C CYS A 485 6.85 -5.90 88.69
#